data_cbe337374f05a5c18d6c57ca7f4b2ba3
#
_entry.id   cbe337374f05a5c18d6c57ca7f4b2ba3
#
_cell.length_a   1.000
_cell.length_b   1.000
_cell.length_c   1.000
_cell.angle_alpha   90.00
_cell.angle_beta   90.00
_cell.angle_gamma   90.00
#
_symmetry.space_group_name_H-M   'P 1'
#
loop_
_entity.id
_entity.type
_entity.pdbx_description
1 polymer ?
#
loop_
_entity_poly.entity_id
_entity_poly.type
_entity_poly.pdbx_seq_one_letter_code
_entity_poly.pdbx_strand_id
1 'polypeptide(L)'
;MAHARLGPSNHRWPHCPGSVREEAGYEDVAGAAAIDGTGSHLLLEMCLLNGVRAEHYDGQIIGTNDPENPNGWLVGPERIERVQQCLDYVMRRNRELTEQFPNGQITITAEQQSNPGHAYGRDDWWGTCDITIIVFVGTDVVFIEVCDYKDGRGWVSVKDKSTDELNTQLVSYMGGRLVEYLQPKLPREYMTPYDTGKLQGCRLSIVQPKTNPSVRYEDLQVSSVLSALDQMAVAAAKTDDLNAPLIFGKHCQWCKANPKRGGHCTAESTNTLQVVKSMNDVIATDGQSLFETISQSISKLNEMTPDQLSQLADVRQSMMTVFDSIEKEIVSRIETGEDVPGYAMKPGRASRVWAKDEEDIVKVLKARRFVKDEIYPPRS
;
A
#
# COMPACT_ATOMS: atom_id res chain seq x y z
N MET A 1 17.28 -7.49 -1.20
CA MET A 1 17.60 -6.18 -1.83
C MET A 1 17.62 -5.10 -0.75
N ALA A 2 18.52 -4.11 -0.84
CA ALA A 2 18.49 -2.98 0.09
C ALA A 2 17.23 -2.14 -0.19
N HIS A 3 16.47 -1.83 0.85
CA HIS A 3 15.32 -0.92 0.74
C HIS A 3 15.75 0.49 1.11
N ALA A 4 15.26 1.48 0.37
CA ALA A 4 15.46 2.87 0.73
C ALA A 4 14.75 3.19 2.06
N ARG A 5 15.36 4.04 2.89
CA ARG A 5 14.74 4.52 4.13
C ARG A 5 13.39 5.21 3.85
N LEU A 6 13.31 5.97 2.76
CA LEU A 6 12.10 6.64 2.28
C LEU A 6 11.59 5.98 0.99
N GLY A 7 11.48 4.65 1.00
CA GLY A 7 11.00 3.91 -0.18
C GLY A 7 9.59 4.35 -0.63
N PRO A 8 9.33 4.49 -1.94
CA PRO A 8 8.03 4.89 -2.47
C PRO A 8 6.88 3.97 -2.07
N SER A 9 7.12 2.66 -1.96
CA SER A 9 6.13 1.69 -1.49
C SER A 9 5.78 1.85 0.00
N ASN A 10 6.66 2.51 0.79
CA ASN A 10 6.38 2.93 2.14
C ASN A 10 5.63 4.28 2.13
N HIS A 11 4.35 4.26 1.81
CA HIS A 11 3.50 5.45 1.72
C HIS A 11 3.13 6.09 3.08
N ARG A 12 3.74 5.65 4.19
CA ARG A 12 3.45 6.18 5.53
C ARG A 12 4.20 7.45 5.84
N TRP A 13 5.48 7.51 5.52
CA TRP A 13 6.35 8.64 5.86
C TRP A 13 5.91 9.99 5.26
N PRO A 14 5.29 10.08 4.07
CA PRO A 14 4.80 11.37 3.57
C PRO A 14 3.69 11.96 4.45
N HIS A 15 2.88 11.10 5.09
CA HIS A 15 1.77 11.51 5.94
C HIS A 15 2.12 11.53 7.44
N CYS A 16 3.09 10.69 7.85
CA CYS A 16 3.55 10.54 9.23
C CYS A 16 5.07 10.45 9.27
N PRO A 17 5.80 11.58 9.28
CA PRO A 17 7.27 11.56 9.28
C PRO A 17 7.87 10.73 10.43
N GLY A 18 7.25 10.73 11.61
CA GLY A 18 7.68 9.91 12.74
C GLY A 18 7.55 8.41 12.52
N SER A 19 6.79 7.95 11.51
CA SER A 19 6.65 6.52 11.20
C SER A 19 7.98 5.86 10.86
N VAL A 20 8.90 6.58 10.23
CA VAL A 20 10.23 6.05 9.88
C VAL A 20 11.01 5.63 11.13
N ARG A 21 10.98 6.44 12.16
CA ARG A 21 11.60 6.14 13.48
C ARG A 21 10.88 4.98 14.16
N GLU A 22 9.55 5.04 14.22
CA GLU A 22 8.76 4.02 14.91
C GLU A 22 8.89 2.64 14.25
N GLU A 23 8.98 2.58 12.92
CA GLU A 23 9.11 1.32 12.19
C GLU A 23 10.51 0.73 12.16
N ALA A 24 11.56 1.51 12.52
CA ALA A 24 12.95 1.09 12.41
C ALA A 24 13.31 -0.16 13.25
N GLY A 25 12.54 -0.44 14.31
CA GLY A 25 12.76 -1.61 15.18
C GLY A 25 11.98 -2.87 14.77
N TYR A 26 11.20 -2.83 13.68
CA TYR A 26 10.35 -3.95 13.26
C TYR A 26 10.84 -4.56 11.96
N GLU A 27 10.94 -5.88 11.92
CA GLU A 27 11.27 -6.61 10.71
C GLU A 27 10.17 -6.45 9.64
N ASP A 28 10.60 -6.46 8.38
CA ASP A 28 9.70 -6.48 7.24
C ASP A 28 9.44 -7.92 6.83
N VAL A 29 8.40 -8.52 7.38
CA VAL A 29 8.02 -9.89 7.05
C VAL A 29 6.95 -9.84 5.96
N ALA A 30 7.32 -10.27 4.75
CA ALA A 30 6.38 -10.37 3.65
C ALA A 30 5.33 -11.44 3.94
N GLY A 31 4.06 -11.07 3.86
CA GLY A 31 2.97 -12.05 3.93
C GLY A 31 2.84 -12.86 2.64
N ALA A 32 2.17 -14.01 2.69
CA ALA A 32 2.00 -14.91 1.54
C ALA A 32 1.48 -14.20 0.26
N ALA A 33 0.59 -13.22 0.41
CA ALA A 33 0.07 -12.45 -0.72
C ALA A 33 1.13 -11.51 -1.34
N ALA A 34 2.06 -10.96 -0.54
CA ALA A 34 3.16 -10.15 -1.04
C ALA A 34 4.17 -11.02 -1.78
N ILE A 35 4.52 -12.18 -1.21
CA ILE A 35 5.39 -13.17 -1.84
C ILE A 35 4.80 -13.66 -3.17
N ASP A 36 3.49 -13.95 -3.24
CA ASP A 36 2.82 -14.32 -4.51
C ASP A 36 2.88 -13.17 -5.53
N GLY A 37 2.70 -11.93 -5.06
CA GLY A 37 2.82 -10.72 -5.87
C GLY A 37 4.21 -10.57 -6.51
N THR A 38 5.28 -10.82 -5.75
CA THR A 38 6.67 -10.79 -6.26
C THR A 38 6.85 -11.70 -7.48
N GLY A 39 6.28 -12.92 -7.45
CA GLY A 39 6.32 -13.82 -8.62
C GLY A 39 5.56 -13.29 -9.84
N SER A 40 4.50 -12.50 -9.63
CA SER A 40 3.76 -11.87 -10.73
C SER A 40 4.51 -10.67 -11.33
N HIS A 41 5.19 -9.86 -10.50
CA HIS A 41 6.10 -8.80 -10.97
C HIS A 41 7.25 -9.37 -11.78
N LEU A 42 7.89 -10.44 -11.28
CA LEU A 42 8.97 -11.12 -12.00
C LEU A 42 8.51 -11.63 -13.37
N LEU A 43 7.33 -12.27 -13.46
CA LEU A 43 6.79 -12.73 -14.73
C LEU A 43 6.52 -11.55 -15.68
N LEU A 44 5.96 -10.46 -15.17
CA LEU A 44 5.71 -9.24 -15.94
C LEU A 44 7.00 -8.66 -16.52
N GLU A 45 8.03 -8.52 -15.69
CA GLU A 45 9.36 -8.07 -16.11
C GLU A 45 9.93 -8.96 -17.20
N MET A 46 9.94 -10.28 -17.02
CA MET A 46 10.43 -11.25 -18.00
C MET A 46 9.69 -11.13 -19.34
N CYS A 47 8.37 -10.95 -19.30
CA CYS A 47 7.56 -10.76 -20.51
C CYS A 47 7.90 -9.46 -21.24
N LEU A 48 8.05 -8.35 -20.53
CA LEU A 48 8.37 -7.05 -21.11
C LEU A 48 9.78 -7.04 -21.71
N LEU A 49 10.77 -7.59 -21.01
CA LEU A 49 12.15 -7.67 -21.48
C LEU A 49 12.30 -8.55 -22.72
N ASN A 50 11.57 -9.65 -22.80
CA ASN A 50 11.67 -10.60 -23.93
C ASN A 50 10.64 -10.32 -25.04
N GLY A 51 9.73 -9.37 -24.86
CA GLY A 51 8.68 -9.04 -25.84
C GLY A 51 7.71 -10.19 -26.10
N VAL A 52 7.42 -11.02 -25.08
CA VAL A 52 6.58 -12.21 -25.19
C VAL A 52 5.31 -12.09 -24.32
N ARG A 53 4.31 -12.89 -24.63
CA ARG A 53 3.09 -13.00 -23.82
C ARG A 53 3.34 -13.87 -22.58
N ALA A 54 2.52 -13.72 -21.56
CA ALA A 54 2.67 -14.47 -20.30
C ALA A 54 2.53 -15.99 -20.49
N GLU A 55 1.73 -16.44 -21.46
CA GLU A 55 1.57 -17.85 -21.80
C GLU A 55 2.86 -18.53 -22.25
N HIS A 56 3.86 -17.78 -22.70
CA HIS A 56 5.17 -18.32 -23.07
C HIS A 56 5.86 -19.07 -21.91
N TYR A 57 5.53 -18.70 -20.70
CA TYR A 57 6.11 -19.27 -19.48
C TYR A 57 5.18 -20.28 -18.77
N ASP A 58 4.07 -20.70 -19.41
CA ASP A 58 3.12 -21.64 -18.81
C ASP A 58 3.79 -22.92 -18.31
N GLY A 59 3.46 -23.32 -17.08
CA GLY A 59 4.02 -24.50 -16.41
C GLY A 59 5.47 -24.37 -15.95
N GLN A 60 6.16 -23.27 -16.19
CA GLN A 60 7.53 -23.04 -15.74
C GLN A 60 7.56 -22.57 -14.28
N ILE A 61 8.67 -22.86 -13.59
CA ILE A 61 8.97 -22.30 -12.27
C ILE A 61 9.99 -21.18 -12.48
N ILE A 62 9.67 -19.98 -12.03
CA ILE A 62 10.52 -18.78 -12.16
C ILE A 62 11.01 -18.33 -10.78
N GLY A 63 12.13 -17.59 -10.71
CA GLY A 63 12.61 -16.96 -9.47
C GLY A 63 13.12 -17.91 -8.39
N THR A 64 13.70 -19.06 -8.76
CA THR A 64 14.21 -20.08 -7.81
C THR A 64 15.37 -19.62 -6.92
N ASN A 65 15.91 -18.42 -7.15
CA ASN A 65 16.99 -17.81 -6.33
C ASN A 65 16.47 -16.73 -5.38
N ASP A 66 15.16 -16.56 -5.27
CA ASP A 66 14.58 -15.54 -4.39
C ASP A 66 14.70 -15.98 -2.92
N PRO A 67 15.25 -15.13 -2.02
CA PRO A 67 15.44 -15.50 -0.61
C PRO A 67 14.14 -15.76 0.15
N GLU A 68 13.04 -15.09 -0.24
CA GLU A 68 11.73 -15.24 0.41
C GLU A 68 10.94 -16.44 -0.15
N ASN A 69 11.29 -16.88 -1.38
CA ASN A 69 10.72 -18.07 -2.00
C ASN A 69 11.75 -18.87 -2.79
N PRO A 70 12.65 -19.61 -2.13
CA PRO A 70 13.71 -20.37 -2.79
C PRO A 70 13.24 -21.44 -3.77
N ASN A 71 11.99 -21.88 -3.66
CA ASN A 71 11.38 -22.83 -4.59
C ASN A 71 10.85 -22.16 -5.87
N GLY A 72 10.89 -20.84 -5.94
CA GLY A 72 10.34 -20.06 -7.04
C GLY A 72 8.81 -20.08 -7.12
N TRP A 73 8.28 -19.54 -8.20
CA TRP A 73 6.85 -19.45 -8.43
C TRP A 73 6.45 -20.22 -9.69
N LEU A 74 5.47 -21.10 -9.55
CA LEU A 74 4.85 -21.74 -10.71
C LEU A 74 4.05 -20.69 -11.51
N VAL A 75 4.29 -20.65 -12.81
CA VAL A 75 3.50 -19.85 -13.76
C VAL A 75 2.30 -20.69 -14.18
N GLY A 76 1.18 -20.49 -13.50
CA GLY A 76 -0.08 -21.18 -13.80
C GLY A 76 -1.11 -20.21 -14.43
N PRO A 77 -2.26 -20.74 -14.86
CA PRO A 77 -3.27 -20.01 -15.63
C PRO A 77 -3.72 -18.70 -14.97
N GLU A 78 -3.94 -18.69 -13.67
CA GLU A 78 -4.40 -17.49 -12.94
C GLU A 78 -3.33 -16.37 -12.95
N ARG A 79 -2.05 -16.72 -12.77
CA ARG A 79 -0.96 -15.74 -12.83
C ARG A 79 -0.79 -15.23 -14.25
N ILE A 80 -0.85 -16.12 -15.25
CA ILE A 80 -0.82 -15.77 -16.67
C ILE A 80 -1.90 -14.75 -16.99
N GLU A 81 -3.16 -15.02 -16.61
CA GLU A 81 -4.29 -14.12 -16.87
C GLU A 81 -4.05 -12.73 -16.28
N ARG A 82 -3.62 -12.66 -15.01
CA ARG A 82 -3.38 -11.39 -14.32
C ARG A 82 -2.25 -10.58 -14.96
N VAL A 83 -1.12 -11.22 -15.24
CA VAL A 83 0.03 -10.56 -15.84
C VAL A 83 -0.28 -10.15 -17.28
N GLN A 84 -1.01 -10.99 -18.03
CA GLN A 84 -1.41 -10.68 -19.39
C GLN A 84 -2.30 -9.43 -19.47
N GLN A 85 -3.21 -9.22 -18.53
CA GLN A 85 -4.01 -7.99 -18.47
C GLN A 85 -3.13 -6.73 -18.38
N CYS A 86 -2.02 -6.79 -17.64
CA CYS A 86 -1.06 -5.69 -17.56
C CYS A 86 -0.30 -5.51 -18.87
N LEU A 87 0.18 -6.60 -19.47
CA LEU A 87 0.84 -6.56 -20.78
C LEU A 87 -0.09 -5.98 -21.86
N ASP A 88 -1.36 -6.37 -21.87
CA ASP A 88 -2.35 -5.87 -22.82
C ASP A 88 -2.60 -4.37 -22.62
N TYR A 89 -2.59 -3.88 -21.37
CA TYR A 89 -2.62 -2.45 -21.08
C TYR A 89 -1.42 -1.73 -21.70
N VAL A 90 -0.21 -2.19 -21.42
CA VAL A 90 1.04 -1.59 -21.93
C VAL A 90 1.05 -1.58 -23.46
N MET A 91 0.66 -2.68 -24.10
CA MET A 91 0.60 -2.78 -25.55
C MET A 91 -0.47 -1.85 -26.16
N ARG A 92 -1.60 -1.69 -25.51
CA ARG A 92 -2.61 -0.71 -25.90
C ARG A 92 -2.06 0.71 -25.78
N ARG A 93 -1.40 1.05 -24.67
CA ARG A 93 -0.79 2.37 -24.47
C ARG A 93 0.27 2.66 -25.55
N ASN A 94 1.08 1.68 -25.88
CA ASN A 94 2.07 1.82 -26.95
C ASN A 94 1.41 2.22 -28.28
N ARG A 95 0.29 1.57 -28.66
CA ARG A 95 -0.45 1.91 -29.89
C ARG A 95 -1.06 3.32 -29.82
N GLU A 96 -1.74 3.66 -28.72
CA GLU A 96 -2.35 4.98 -28.52
C GLU A 96 -1.31 6.11 -28.60
N LEU A 97 -0.14 5.92 -27.98
CA LEU A 97 0.94 6.90 -28.01
C LEU A 97 1.62 6.98 -29.38
N THR A 98 1.70 5.87 -30.13
CA THR A 98 2.19 5.87 -31.52
C THR A 98 1.26 6.70 -32.40
N GLU A 99 -0.04 6.59 -32.23
CA GLU A 99 -1.03 7.38 -32.96
C GLU A 99 -1.00 8.87 -32.53
N GLN A 100 -0.87 9.14 -31.25
CA GLN A 100 -0.78 10.51 -30.70
C GLN A 100 0.51 11.23 -31.11
N PHE A 101 1.63 10.52 -31.18
CA PHE A 101 2.94 11.04 -31.50
C PHE A 101 3.54 10.32 -32.72
N PRO A 102 3.08 10.60 -33.96
CA PRO A 102 3.51 9.86 -35.16
C PRO A 102 5.01 9.92 -35.45
N ASN A 103 5.69 10.97 -34.98
CA ASN A 103 7.14 11.14 -35.08
C ASN A 103 7.89 10.77 -33.80
N GLY A 104 7.17 10.19 -32.82
CA GLY A 104 7.70 9.84 -31.51
C GLY A 104 8.34 8.45 -31.51
N GLN A 105 9.44 8.33 -30.81
CA GLN A 105 10.02 7.06 -30.41
C GLN A 105 9.51 6.71 -29.01
N ILE A 106 8.87 5.54 -28.88
CA ILE A 106 8.34 5.08 -27.59
C ILE A 106 9.34 4.09 -27.00
N THR A 107 9.68 4.32 -25.73
CA THR A 107 10.52 3.41 -24.94
C THR A 107 9.70 2.89 -23.76
N ILE A 108 9.67 1.58 -23.57
CA ILE A 108 9.03 0.91 -22.46
C ILE A 108 10.11 0.21 -21.65
N THR A 109 10.17 0.49 -20.34
CA THR A 109 11.12 -0.14 -19.43
C THR A 109 10.39 -0.77 -18.25
N ALA A 110 10.93 -1.89 -17.75
CA ALA A 110 10.43 -2.60 -16.59
C ALA A 110 11.44 -2.52 -15.44
N GLU A 111 10.93 -2.55 -14.19
CA GLU A 111 11.73 -2.65 -12.95
C GLU A 111 12.91 -1.67 -12.91
N GLN A 112 12.66 -0.42 -13.31
CA GLN A 112 13.70 0.59 -13.40
C GLN A 112 13.79 1.41 -12.10
N GLN A 113 15.00 1.55 -11.56
CA GLN A 113 15.25 2.36 -10.38
C GLN A 113 14.87 3.83 -10.64
N SER A 114 14.17 4.42 -9.70
CA SER A 114 13.70 5.80 -9.70
C SER A 114 14.22 6.50 -8.45
N ASN A 115 14.90 7.64 -8.62
CA ASN A 115 15.58 8.38 -7.55
C ASN A 115 15.04 9.81 -7.41
N PRO A 116 13.79 10.00 -6.94
CA PRO A 116 13.23 11.34 -6.77
C PRO A 116 13.99 12.16 -5.74
N GLY A 117 14.61 11.53 -4.75
CA GLY A 117 15.40 12.17 -3.71
C GLY A 117 16.56 13.02 -4.22
N HIS A 118 17.17 12.64 -5.36
CA HIS A 118 18.28 13.39 -5.94
C HIS A 118 17.93 14.86 -6.25
N ALA A 119 16.67 15.15 -6.62
CA ALA A 119 16.20 16.52 -6.82
C ALA A 119 16.23 17.36 -5.53
N TYR A 120 16.32 16.72 -4.37
CA TYR A 120 16.28 17.34 -3.04
C TYR A 120 17.56 17.09 -2.24
N GLY A 121 18.63 16.64 -2.90
CA GLY A 121 19.90 16.33 -2.25
C GLY A 121 19.84 15.13 -1.31
N ARG A 122 18.97 14.15 -1.59
CA ARG A 122 18.75 12.95 -0.76
C ARG A 122 19.05 11.67 -1.52
N ASP A 123 19.83 10.79 -0.91
CA ASP A 123 20.16 9.47 -1.43
C ASP A 123 19.31 8.35 -0.82
N ASP A 124 18.49 8.66 0.18
CA ASP A 124 17.67 7.72 0.93
C ASP A 124 16.20 7.65 0.45
N TRP A 125 15.84 8.39 -0.60
CA TRP A 125 14.52 8.40 -1.22
C TRP A 125 14.60 7.89 -2.66
N TRP A 126 14.46 6.61 -2.83
CA TRP A 126 14.46 5.92 -4.12
C TRP A 126 13.61 4.65 -4.06
N GLY A 127 13.29 4.07 -5.21
CA GLY A 127 12.58 2.81 -5.36
C GLY A 127 12.64 2.30 -6.78
N THR A 128 11.97 1.19 -7.05
CA THR A 128 11.87 0.58 -8.37
C THR A 128 10.48 0.79 -8.92
N CYS A 129 10.39 1.34 -10.13
CA CYS A 129 9.13 1.54 -10.87
C CYS A 129 8.87 0.34 -11.74
N ASP A 130 7.71 -0.29 -11.60
CA ASP A 130 7.38 -1.52 -12.33
C ASP A 130 7.42 -1.30 -13.84
N ILE A 131 6.79 -0.24 -14.34
CA ILE A 131 6.75 0.06 -15.78
C ILE A 131 6.87 1.58 -16.00
N THR A 132 7.72 1.97 -16.93
CA THR A 132 7.80 3.33 -17.44
C THR A 132 7.61 3.34 -18.95
N ILE A 133 6.78 4.24 -19.47
CA ILE A 133 6.57 4.47 -20.90
C ILE A 133 6.97 5.92 -21.18
N ILE A 134 7.90 6.13 -22.10
CA ILE A 134 8.43 7.45 -22.43
C ILE A 134 8.33 7.65 -23.94
N VAL A 135 7.89 8.84 -24.33
CA VAL A 135 7.88 9.27 -25.74
C VAL A 135 8.90 10.35 -25.97
N PHE A 136 9.78 10.09 -26.91
CA PHE A 136 10.78 11.03 -27.39
C PHE A 136 10.39 11.56 -28.78
N VAL A 137 10.56 12.87 -29.01
CA VAL A 137 10.53 13.47 -30.35
C VAL A 137 11.90 14.13 -30.60
N GLY A 138 12.70 13.51 -31.44
CA GLY A 138 14.12 13.82 -31.50
C GLY A 138 14.84 13.44 -30.20
N THR A 139 15.44 14.43 -29.54
CA THR A 139 16.08 14.27 -28.22
C THR A 139 15.18 14.67 -27.04
N ASP A 140 14.00 15.20 -27.33
CA ASP A 140 13.14 15.78 -26.32
C ASP A 140 12.12 14.76 -25.81
N VAL A 141 11.98 14.68 -24.49
CA VAL A 141 10.90 13.92 -23.86
C VAL A 141 9.62 14.73 -23.94
N VAL A 142 8.59 14.19 -24.57
CA VAL A 142 7.29 14.86 -24.75
C VAL A 142 6.16 14.25 -23.93
N PHE A 143 6.32 13.02 -23.45
CA PHE A 143 5.35 12.35 -22.59
C PHE A 143 6.04 11.29 -21.72
N ILE A 144 5.59 11.17 -20.45
CA ILE A 144 6.02 10.13 -19.53
C ILE A 144 4.79 9.51 -18.87
N GLU A 145 4.74 8.20 -18.84
CA GLU A 145 3.80 7.45 -18.01
C GLU A 145 4.55 6.53 -17.07
N VAL A 146 4.18 6.54 -15.78
CA VAL A 146 4.59 5.53 -14.81
C VAL A 146 3.37 4.68 -14.47
N CYS A 147 3.56 3.36 -14.52
CA CYS A 147 2.52 2.39 -14.26
C CYS A 147 2.98 1.41 -13.17
N ASP A 148 2.14 1.26 -12.16
CA ASP A 148 2.36 0.38 -11.03
C ASP A 148 1.41 -0.82 -11.14
N TYR A 149 1.96 -2.03 -11.11
CA TYR A 149 1.22 -3.28 -11.15
C TYR A 149 0.90 -3.73 -9.72
N LYS A 150 -0.35 -4.04 -9.45
CA LYS A 150 -0.80 -4.50 -8.13
C LYS A 150 -1.49 -5.86 -8.23
N ASP A 151 -0.89 -6.89 -7.66
CA ASP A 151 -1.49 -8.24 -7.64
C ASP A 151 -2.40 -8.49 -6.42
N GLY A 152 -2.58 -7.50 -5.55
CA GLY A 152 -3.45 -7.59 -4.38
C GLY A 152 -4.93 -7.30 -4.68
N ARG A 153 -5.82 -7.67 -3.73
CA ARG A 153 -7.27 -7.36 -3.81
C ARG A 153 -7.63 -6.01 -3.16
N GLY A 154 -6.76 -5.48 -2.29
CA GLY A 154 -6.98 -4.19 -1.62
C GLY A 154 -6.96 -3.06 -2.65
N TRP A 155 -8.03 -2.26 -2.70
CA TRP A 155 -8.15 -1.17 -3.66
C TRP A 155 -7.02 -0.14 -3.51
N VAL A 156 -6.30 0.15 -4.59
CA VAL A 156 -5.28 1.19 -4.66
C VAL A 156 -5.72 2.26 -5.64
N SER A 157 -5.78 3.51 -5.20
CA SER A 157 -6.16 4.66 -6.03
C SER A 157 -4.94 5.38 -6.57
N VAL A 158 -5.04 5.91 -7.79
CA VAL A 158 -4.06 6.87 -8.33
C VAL A 158 -4.19 8.22 -7.63
N LYS A 159 -5.43 8.58 -7.25
CA LYS A 159 -5.77 9.81 -6.56
C LYS A 159 -6.85 9.52 -5.52
N ASP A 160 -6.69 10.02 -4.32
CA ASP A 160 -7.73 9.92 -3.28
C ASP A 160 -8.85 10.91 -3.61
N LYS A 161 -10.07 10.39 -3.78
CA LYS A 161 -11.23 11.21 -4.15
C LYS A 161 -11.69 12.17 -3.06
N SER A 162 -11.35 11.91 -1.80
CA SER A 162 -11.78 12.74 -0.66
C SER A 162 -10.81 13.89 -0.38
N THR A 163 -9.51 13.69 -0.60
CA THR A 163 -8.46 14.67 -0.31
C THR A 163 -7.87 15.30 -1.57
N ASP A 164 -8.16 14.74 -2.74
CA ASP A 164 -7.56 15.12 -4.03
C ASP A 164 -6.05 14.84 -4.11
N GLU A 165 -5.49 14.12 -3.13
CA GLU A 165 -4.08 13.79 -3.05
C GLU A 165 -3.70 12.70 -4.05
N LEU A 166 -2.58 12.88 -4.73
CA LEU A 166 -2.01 11.88 -5.63
C LEU A 166 -1.33 10.75 -4.84
N ASN A 167 -1.33 9.55 -5.41
CA ASN A 167 -0.63 8.41 -4.84
C ASN A 167 0.87 8.70 -4.74
N THR A 168 1.39 8.73 -3.52
CA THR A 168 2.78 9.11 -3.21
C THR A 168 3.82 8.17 -3.81
N GLN A 169 3.49 6.89 -4.02
CA GLN A 169 4.34 5.93 -4.70
C GLN A 169 4.52 6.31 -6.18
N LEU A 170 3.42 6.54 -6.88
CA LEU A 170 3.44 6.96 -8.29
C LEU A 170 4.08 8.32 -8.48
N VAL A 171 3.81 9.28 -7.57
CA VAL A 171 4.46 10.60 -7.57
C VAL A 171 5.97 10.46 -7.42
N SER A 172 6.45 9.60 -6.52
CA SER A 172 7.89 9.32 -6.37
C SER A 172 8.49 8.74 -7.63
N TYR A 173 7.84 7.76 -8.26
CA TYR A 173 8.35 7.17 -9.49
C TYR A 173 8.40 8.19 -10.63
N MET A 174 7.34 8.97 -10.82
CA MET A 174 7.33 10.04 -11.81
C MET A 174 8.41 11.08 -11.51
N GLY A 175 8.58 11.47 -10.24
CA GLY A 175 9.63 12.39 -9.82
C GLY A 175 11.02 11.94 -10.21
N GLY A 176 11.34 10.66 -10.00
CA GLY A 176 12.62 10.08 -10.42
C GLY A 176 12.82 10.11 -11.94
N ARG A 177 11.75 9.86 -12.72
CA ARG A 177 11.82 9.96 -14.19
C ARG A 177 12.02 11.42 -14.64
N LEU A 178 11.32 12.36 -14.01
CA LEU A 178 11.51 13.78 -14.31
C LEU A 178 12.95 14.23 -14.03
N VAL A 179 13.54 13.81 -12.91
CA VAL A 179 14.94 14.08 -12.58
C VAL A 179 15.88 13.49 -13.64
N GLU A 180 15.67 12.23 -14.03
CA GLU A 180 16.55 11.53 -14.97
C GLU A 180 16.52 12.13 -16.38
N TYR A 181 15.34 12.44 -16.90
CA TYR A 181 15.18 12.80 -18.30
C TYR A 181 15.14 14.29 -18.57
N LEU A 182 14.71 15.10 -17.60
CA LEU A 182 14.63 16.55 -17.80
C LEU A 182 15.85 17.28 -17.26
N GLN A 183 16.47 16.77 -16.17
CA GLN A 183 17.63 17.46 -15.59
C GLN A 183 18.62 16.52 -14.89
N PRO A 184 19.35 15.69 -15.62
CA PRO A 184 20.22 14.69 -15.02
C PRO A 184 21.40 15.25 -14.20
N LYS A 185 21.62 16.59 -14.16
CA LYS A 185 22.86 17.18 -13.62
C LYS A 185 22.69 18.40 -12.71
N LEU A 186 21.47 18.90 -12.47
CA LEU A 186 21.28 20.11 -11.69
C LEU A 186 20.42 19.85 -10.44
N PRO A 187 20.79 20.41 -9.28
CA PRO A 187 19.91 20.47 -8.11
C PRO A 187 18.59 21.16 -8.47
N ARG A 188 17.50 20.75 -7.81
CA ARG A 188 16.14 21.23 -8.11
C ARG A 188 15.95 22.75 -7.98
N GLU A 189 16.70 23.41 -7.11
CA GLU A 189 16.69 24.86 -6.99
C GLU A 189 17.01 25.60 -8.32
N TYR A 190 17.63 24.86 -9.26
CA TYR A 190 17.90 25.32 -10.62
C TYR A 190 16.93 24.73 -11.67
N MET A 191 15.98 23.86 -11.23
CA MET A 191 14.92 23.34 -12.11
C MET A 191 13.90 24.45 -12.35
N THR A 192 14.02 25.11 -13.49
CA THR A 192 13.02 26.08 -13.90
C THR A 192 11.83 25.38 -14.56
N PRO A 193 10.61 25.91 -14.47
CA PRO A 193 9.45 25.41 -15.22
C PRO A 193 9.67 25.32 -16.73
N TYR A 194 10.70 25.98 -17.23
CA TYR A 194 11.01 26.07 -18.66
C TYR A 194 11.59 24.78 -19.23
N ASP A 195 12.29 23.99 -18.42
CA ASP A 195 12.90 22.73 -18.90
C ASP A 195 11.86 21.62 -19.07
N THR A 196 10.67 21.82 -18.51
CA THR A 196 9.51 20.93 -18.72
C THR A 196 8.65 21.37 -19.92
N GLY A 197 8.98 22.48 -20.57
CA GLY A 197 8.16 23.11 -21.63
C GLY A 197 7.93 22.23 -22.88
N LYS A 198 8.73 21.18 -23.09
CA LYS A 198 8.55 20.22 -24.17
C LYS A 198 7.70 19.02 -23.74
N LEU A 199 7.57 18.77 -22.45
CA LEU A 199 6.74 17.71 -21.89
C LEU A 199 5.27 18.12 -21.97
N GLN A 200 4.52 17.51 -22.87
CA GLN A 200 3.12 17.84 -23.16
C GLN A 200 2.15 17.25 -22.13
N GLY A 201 2.59 16.26 -21.35
CA GLY A 201 1.80 15.66 -20.30
C GLY A 201 2.51 14.48 -19.64
N CYS A 202 1.95 14.06 -18.53
CA CYS A 202 2.37 12.84 -17.87
C CYS A 202 1.13 12.06 -17.38
N ARG A 203 1.29 10.75 -17.21
CA ARG A 203 0.24 9.86 -16.69
C ARG A 203 0.77 9.05 -15.53
N LEU A 204 -0.04 8.99 -14.48
CA LEU A 204 0.11 8.02 -13.41
C LEU A 204 -0.95 6.94 -13.59
N SER A 205 -0.55 5.66 -13.60
CA SER A 205 -1.49 4.55 -13.81
C SER A 205 -1.24 3.40 -12.84
N ILE A 206 -2.32 2.68 -12.53
CA ILE A 206 -2.31 1.44 -11.75
C ILE A 206 -3.05 0.38 -12.55
N VAL A 207 -2.41 -0.78 -12.70
CA VAL A 207 -3.05 -1.98 -13.24
C VAL A 207 -3.18 -3.00 -12.11
N GLN A 208 -4.42 -3.29 -11.74
CA GLN A 208 -4.76 -4.19 -10.63
C GLN A 208 -5.83 -5.19 -11.07
N PRO A 209 -5.45 -6.33 -11.65
CA PRO A 209 -6.37 -7.26 -12.31
C PRO A 209 -7.48 -7.81 -11.41
N LYS A 210 -7.21 -7.94 -10.10
CA LYS A 210 -8.17 -8.48 -9.12
C LYS A 210 -9.24 -7.46 -8.67
N THR A 211 -9.33 -6.28 -9.33
CA THR A 211 -10.31 -5.22 -9.03
C THR A 211 -11.12 -4.81 -10.25
N ASN A 212 -12.24 -4.13 -10.03
CA ASN A 212 -13.06 -3.58 -11.11
C ASN A 212 -13.36 -2.08 -10.86
N PRO A 213 -12.90 -1.17 -11.72
CA PRO A 213 -12.07 -1.41 -12.92
C PRO A 213 -10.64 -1.87 -12.56
N SER A 214 -10.06 -2.71 -13.43
CA SER A 214 -8.69 -3.22 -13.26
C SER A 214 -7.62 -2.18 -13.59
N VAL A 215 -7.96 -1.15 -14.37
CA VAL A 215 -7.07 -0.06 -14.76
C VAL A 215 -7.61 1.26 -14.24
N ARG A 216 -6.74 2.05 -13.63
CA ARG A 216 -7.02 3.42 -13.17
C ARG A 216 -5.84 4.30 -13.55
N TYR A 217 -6.12 5.51 -13.97
CA TYR A 217 -5.08 6.47 -14.34
C TYR A 217 -5.55 7.92 -14.15
N GLU A 218 -4.56 8.82 -14.06
CA GLU A 218 -4.74 10.26 -14.09
C GLU A 218 -3.77 10.87 -15.09
N ASP A 219 -4.31 11.65 -16.03
CA ASP A 219 -3.51 12.51 -16.92
C ASP A 219 -3.28 13.84 -16.22
N LEU A 220 -2.02 14.22 -16.09
CA LEU A 220 -1.61 15.32 -15.24
C LEU A 220 -0.71 16.32 -15.98
N GLN A 221 -0.80 17.57 -15.53
CA GLN A 221 0.26 18.54 -15.79
C GLN A 221 1.47 18.24 -14.90
N VAL A 222 2.66 18.43 -15.43
CA VAL A 222 3.91 18.18 -14.66
C VAL A 222 3.97 19.02 -13.39
N SER A 223 3.43 20.24 -13.40
CA SER A 223 3.35 21.11 -12.24
C SER A 223 2.60 20.50 -11.05
N SER A 224 1.57 19.69 -11.31
CA SER A 224 0.83 18.99 -10.25
C SER A 224 1.70 17.93 -9.56
N VAL A 225 2.49 17.19 -10.34
CA VAL A 225 3.45 16.22 -9.80
C VAL A 225 4.55 16.90 -9.02
N LEU A 226 5.11 17.98 -9.55
CA LEU A 226 6.16 18.76 -8.88
C LEU A 226 5.66 19.32 -7.55
N SER A 227 4.44 19.85 -7.50
CA SER A 227 3.83 20.34 -6.24
C SER A 227 3.69 19.21 -5.21
N ALA A 228 3.26 18.01 -5.63
CA ALA A 228 3.17 16.87 -4.73
C ALA A 228 4.56 16.41 -4.23
N LEU A 229 5.57 16.39 -5.12
CA LEU A 229 6.96 16.10 -4.74
C LEU A 229 7.51 17.09 -3.73
N ASP A 230 7.20 18.39 -3.86
CA ASP A 230 7.61 19.41 -2.89
C ASP A 230 7.04 19.16 -1.51
N GLN A 231 5.77 18.81 -1.43
CA GLN A 231 5.13 18.45 -0.17
C GLN A 231 5.78 17.20 0.45
N MET A 232 6.08 16.19 -0.37
CA MET A 232 6.78 14.99 0.07
C MET A 232 8.22 15.31 0.54
N ALA A 233 8.93 16.23 -0.13
CA ALA A 233 10.27 16.65 0.29
C ALA A 233 10.26 17.33 1.66
N VAL A 234 9.24 18.15 1.94
CA VAL A 234 9.04 18.71 3.29
C VAL A 234 8.82 17.63 4.33
N ALA A 235 8.02 16.61 4.01
CA ALA A 235 7.82 15.47 4.90
C ALA A 235 9.11 14.65 5.07
N ALA A 236 9.86 14.44 3.98
CA ALA A 236 11.16 13.74 4.00
C ALA A 236 12.16 14.43 4.93
N ALA A 237 12.27 15.77 4.87
CA ALA A 237 13.13 16.54 5.77
C ALA A 237 12.72 16.38 7.24
N LYS A 238 11.42 16.32 7.53
CA LYS A 238 10.93 16.09 8.90
C LYS A 238 11.28 14.70 9.43
N THR A 239 11.49 13.69 8.58
CA THR A 239 11.86 12.35 9.04
C THR A 239 13.26 12.29 9.66
N ASP A 240 14.09 13.32 9.48
CA ASP A 240 15.43 13.41 10.03
C ASP A 240 15.42 13.92 11.49
N ASP A 241 14.29 14.50 11.93
CA ASP A 241 14.11 14.91 13.32
C ASP A 241 13.77 13.69 14.19
N LEU A 242 14.56 13.49 15.26
CA LEU A 242 14.28 12.45 16.27
C LEU A 242 12.93 12.64 16.96
N ASN A 243 12.39 13.85 16.95
CA ASN A 243 11.08 14.20 17.49
C ASN A 243 10.03 14.38 16.40
N ALA A 244 10.25 13.85 15.18
CA ALA A 244 9.30 13.91 14.09
C ALA A 244 7.89 13.51 14.57
N PRO A 245 6.85 14.27 14.19
CA PRO A 245 5.50 14.07 14.71
C PRO A 245 4.93 12.72 14.27
N LEU A 246 4.23 12.07 15.20
CA LEU A 246 3.38 10.92 14.93
C LEU A 246 1.99 11.43 14.57
N ILE A 247 1.56 11.12 13.36
CA ILE A 247 0.28 11.59 12.82
C ILE A 247 -0.59 10.37 12.56
N PHE A 248 -1.77 10.33 13.21
CA PHE A 248 -2.76 9.26 12.96
C PHE A 248 -3.48 9.49 11.62
N GLY A 249 -3.75 8.39 10.89
CA GLY A 249 -4.48 8.43 9.63
C GLY A 249 -4.64 7.06 8.97
N LYS A 250 -5.21 7.02 7.76
CA LYS A 250 -5.44 5.79 6.98
C LYS A 250 -4.16 4.97 6.77
N HIS A 251 -3.01 5.61 6.68
CA HIS A 251 -1.71 4.98 6.53
C HIS A 251 -1.29 4.12 7.73
N CYS A 252 -1.87 4.34 8.92
CA CYS A 252 -1.58 3.57 10.13
C CYS A 252 -1.94 2.09 10.00
N GLN A 253 -2.94 1.73 9.18
CA GLN A 253 -3.34 0.32 9.02
C GLN A 253 -2.20 -0.57 8.49
N TRP A 254 -1.23 0.01 7.78
CA TRP A 254 -0.08 -0.72 7.21
C TRP A 254 1.23 -0.46 7.96
N CYS A 255 1.20 0.40 8.99
CA CYS A 255 2.37 0.73 9.80
C CYS A 255 2.76 -0.46 10.68
N LYS A 256 4.05 -0.84 10.64
CA LYS A 256 4.59 -1.95 11.45
C LYS A 256 4.52 -1.63 12.95
N ALA A 257 4.63 -0.35 13.30
CA ALA A 257 4.52 0.12 14.68
C ALA A 257 3.07 0.21 15.19
N ASN A 258 2.07 -0.11 14.37
CA ASN A 258 0.66 -0.10 14.79
C ASN A 258 0.41 -1.20 15.84
N PRO A 259 -0.25 -0.90 16.97
CA PRO A 259 -0.58 -1.89 18.00
C PRO A 259 -1.36 -3.11 17.49
N LYS A 260 -2.23 -2.94 16.49
CA LYS A 260 -2.94 -4.06 15.84
C LYS A 260 -2.03 -5.04 15.11
N ARG A 261 -0.80 -4.63 14.82
CA ARG A 261 0.24 -5.45 14.18
C ARG A 261 1.35 -5.84 15.15
N GLY A 262 1.15 -5.64 16.45
CA GLY A 262 2.13 -5.95 17.50
C GLY A 262 3.13 -4.83 17.78
N GLY A 263 2.92 -3.64 17.22
CA GLY A 263 3.75 -2.47 17.50
C GLY A 263 3.30 -1.68 18.73
N HIS A 264 3.99 -0.56 19.00
CA HIS A 264 3.79 0.26 20.21
C HIS A 264 3.55 1.75 19.91
N CYS A 265 3.20 2.12 18.66
CA CYS A 265 2.95 3.51 18.30
C CYS A 265 1.73 4.06 19.04
N THR A 266 1.90 5.24 19.65
CA THR A 266 0.86 5.91 20.44
C THR A 266 -0.03 6.86 19.63
N ALA A 267 0.22 7.06 18.32
CA ALA A 267 -0.50 8.03 17.51
C ALA A 267 -2.02 7.78 17.50
N GLU A 268 -2.46 6.52 17.36
CA GLU A 268 -3.88 6.16 17.34
C GLU A 268 -4.54 6.39 18.68
N SER A 269 -3.90 5.96 19.79
CA SER A 269 -4.41 6.16 21.15
C SER A 269 -4.45 7.63 21.55
N THR A 270 -3.42 8.40 21.18
CA THR A 270 -3.37 9.85 21.42
C THR A 270 -4.48 10.57 20.67
N ASN A 271 -4.69 10.25 19.39
CA ASN A 271 -5.78 10.82 18.60
C ASN A 271 -7.14 10.46 19.20
N THR A 272 -7.34 9.22 19.62
CA THR A 272 -8.58 8.78 20.26
C THR A 272 -8.84 9.51 21.58
N LEU A 273 -7.80 9.67 22.42
CA LEU A 273 -7.91 10.43 23.65
C LEU A 273 -8.25 11.90 23.40
N GLN A 274 -7.67 12.50 22.36
CA GLN A 274 -8.02 13.88 21.97
C GLN A 274 -9.48 13.99 21.52
N VAL A 275 -9.94 13.05 20.71
CA VAL A 275 -11.36 12.99 20.28
C VAL A 275 -12.29 12.82 21.48
N VAL A 276 -12.00 11.87 22.38
CA VAL A 276 -12.78 11.67 23.62
C VAL A 276 -12.76 12.91 24.50
N LYS A 277 -11.60 13.58 24.62
CA LYS A 277 -11.48 14.82 25.38
C LYS A 277 -12.29 15.96 24.74
N SER A 278 -12.22 16.14 23.43
CA SER A 278 -13.03 17.15 22.74
C SER A 278 -14.54 16.87 22.85
N MET A 279 -14.95 15.60 22.85
CA MET A 279 -16.33 15.22 23.15
C MET A 279 -16.70 15.56 24.61
N ASN A 280 -15.82 15.26 25.58
CA ASN A 280 -16.03 15.65 26.98
C ASN A 280 -16.10 17.15 27.19
N ASP A 281 -15.27 17.94 26.49
CA ASP A 281 -15.29 19.41 26.56
C ASP A 281 -16.63 19.99 26.03
N VAL A 282 -17.22 19.34 25.04
CA VAL A 282 -18.58 19.66 24.54
C VAL A 282 -19.66 19.21 25.52
N ILE A 283 -19.45 18.10 26.23
CA ILE A 283 -20.37 17.48 27.17
C ILE A 283 -20.31 18.15 28.56
N ALA A 284 -19.12 18.60 29.00
CA ALA A 284 -18.89 19.16 30.33
C ALA A 284 -19.63 20.50 30.55
N THR A 285 -20.16 21.12 29.52
CA THR A 285 -21.00 22.30 29.63
C THR A 285 -22.37 22.05 30.25
N ASP A 286 -22.86 20.80 30.29
CA ASP A 286 -24.20 20.48 30.76
C ASP A 286 -24.27 19.44 31.92
N GLY A 287 -23.14 18.99 32.46
CA GLY A 287 -23.08 18.06 33.60
C GLY A 287 -23.63 16.64 33.33
N GLN A 288 -23.81 16.25 32.08
CA GLN A 288 -24.29 14.92 31.71
C GLN A 288 -23.15 13.89 31.63
N SER A 289 -23.45 12.63 31.94
CA SER A 289 -22.49 11.56 31.81
C SER A 289 -22.21 11.23 30.33
N LEU A 290 -21.01 10.74 30.02
CA LEU A 290 -20.64 10.29 28.69
C LEU A 290 -21.67 9.31 28.08
N PHE A 291 -22.25 8.43 28.95
CA PHE A 291 -23.27 7.48 28.54
C PHE A 291 -24.57 8.15 28.10
N GLU A 292 -25.04 9.16 28.86
CA GLU A 292 -26.27 9.91 28.55
C GLU A 292 -26.10 10.67 27.22
N THR A 293 -24.93 11.25 26.99
CA THR A 293 -24.66 11.97 25.74
C THR A 293 -24.58 11.04 24.54
N ILE A 294 -23.92 9.87 24.64
CA ILE A 294 -23.91 8.85 23.58
C ILE A 294 -25.36 8.40 23.33
N SER A 295 -26.15 8.16 24.33
CA SER A 295 -27.56 7.75 24.20
C SER A 295 -28.42 8.82 23.51
N GLN A 296 -28.24 10.10 23.86
CA GLN A 296 -28.89 11.22 23.17
C GLN A 296 -28.44 11.42 21.75
N SER A 297 -27.12 11.22 21.46
CA SER A 297 -26.58 11.30 20.11
C SER A 297 -27.15 10.20 19.22
N ILE A 298 -27.33 8.99 19.75
CA ILE A 298 -27.96 7.87 19.02
C ILE A 298 -29.40 8.21 18.63
N SER A 299 -30.16 8.86 19.51
CA SER A 299 -31.55 9.25 19.23
C SER A 299 -31.70 10.35 18.17
N LYS A 300 -30.61 11.08 17.88
CA LYS A 300 -30.55 12.19 16.90
C LYS A 300 -29.79 11.86 15.62
N LEU A 301 -29.40 10.62 15.39
CA LEU A 301 -28.66 10.23 14.20
C LEU A 301 -29.33 10.63 12.88
N ASN A 302 -30.66 10.60 12.85
CA ASN A 302 -31.46 10.99 11.68
C ASN A 302 -31.51 12.52 11.44
N GLU A 303 -31.08 13.32 12.40
CA GLU A 303 -31.00 14.79 12.31
C GLU A 303 -29.61 15.26 11.89
N MET A 304 -28.62 14.35 11.87
CA MET A 304 -27.23 14.68 11.56
C MET A 304 -26.99 14.87 10.06
N THR A 305 -26.13 15.81 9.73
CA THR A 305 -25.65 16.00 8.36
C THR A 305 -24.74 14.83 7.93
N PRO A 306 -24.58 14.58 6.60
CA PRO A 306 -23.64 13.57 6.11
C PRO A 306 -22.21 13.74 6.63
N ASP A 307 -21.74 14.98 6.79
CA ASP A 307 -20.40 15.27 7.32
C ASP A 307 -20.29 14.88 8.80
N GLN A 308 -21.31 15.16 9.61
CA GLN A 308 -21.34 14.74 11.02
C GLN A 308 -21.39 13.22 11.15
N LEU A 309 -22.16 12.53 10.30
CA LEU A 309 -22.21 11.07 10.26
C LEU A 309 -20.86 10.48 9.85
N SER A 310 -20.16 11.09 8.89
CA SER A 310 -18.81 10.68 8.47
C SER A 310 -17.82 10.83 9.62
N GLN A 311 -17.82 11.96 10.32
CA GLN A 311 -16.95 12.17 11.49
C GLN A 311 -17.22 11.16 12.60
N LEU A 312 -18.49 10.84 12.89
CA LEU A 312 -18.83 9.80 13.85
C LEU A 312 -18.38 8.41 13.41
N ALA A 313 -18.46 8.10 12.12
CA ALA A 313 -17.96 6.82 11.60
C ALA A 313 -16.45 6.70 11.77
N ASP A 314 -15.70 7.77 11.55
CA ASP A 314 -14.24 7.81 11.77
C ASP A 314 -13.90 7.64 13.27
N VAL A 315 -14.63 8.32 14.15
CA VAL A 315 -14.49 8.18 15.61
C VAL A 315 -14.80 6.75 16.07
N ARG A 316 -15.83 6.11 15.49
CA ARG A 316 -16.20 4.73 15.82
C ARG A 316 -15.02 3.78 15.65
N GLN A 317 -14.29 3.87 14.53
CA GLN A 317 -13.16 2.99 14.27
C GLN A 317 -12.05 3.18 15.32
N SER A 318 -11.75 4.41 15.67
CA SER A 318 -10.76 4.74 16.71
C SER A 318 -11.20 4.23 18.10
N MET A 319 -12.47 4.40 18.47
CA MET A 319 -13.01 3.89 19.74
C MET A 319 -12.96 2.35 19.80
N MET A 320 -13.34 1.65 18.73
CA MET A 320 -13.22 0.20 18.66
C MET A 320 -11.77 -0.26 18.93
N THR A 321 -10.78 0.42 18.37
CA THR A 321 -9.37 0.11 18.60
C THR A 321 -8.94 0.27 20.06
N VAL A 322 -9.45 1.30 20.73
CA VAL A 322 -9.18 1.48 22.19
C VAL A 322 -9.81 0.37 23.00
N PHE A 323 -11.06 0.01 22.73
CA PHE A 323 -11.72 -1.10 23.42
C PHE A 323 -11.00 -2.43 23.19
N ASP A 324 -10.60 -2.73 21.94
CA ASP A 324 -9.81 -3.93 21.63
C ASP A 324 -8.45 -3.94 22.37
N SER A 325 -7.83 -2.78 22.53
CA SER A 325 -6.56 -2.64 23.26
C SER A 325 -6.74 -2.82 24.76
N ILE A 326 -7.82 -2.28 25.33
CA ILE A 326 -8.19 -2.48 26.74
C ILE A 326 -8.47 -3.97 27.00
N GLU A 327 -9.22 -4.62 26.11
CA GLU A 327 -9.53 -6.06 26.24
C GLU A 327 -8.25 -6.90 26.21
N LYS A 328 -7.32 -6.62 25.28
CA LYS A 328 -6.02 -7.30 25.22
C LYS A 328 -5.19 -7.10 26.48
N GLU A 329 -5.16 -5.87 27.00
CA GLU A 329 -4.42 -5.56 28.24
C GLU A 329 -5.04 -6.29 29.43
N ILE A 330 -6.37 -6.34 29.54
CA ILE A 330 -7.07 -7.12 30.59
C ILE A 330 -6.68 -8.60 30.48
N VAL A 331 -6.73 -9.18 29.28
CA VAL A 331 -6.34 -10.59 29.07
C VAL A 331 -4.90 -10.81 29.48
N SER A 332 -3.96 -9.95 29.04
CA SER A 332 -2.53 -10.04 29.37
C SER A 332 -2.29 -9.99 30.88
N ARG A 333 -2.96 -9.10 31.62
CA ARG A 333 -2.83 -9.01 33.07
C ARG A 333 -3.36 -10.25 33.78
N ILE A 334 -4.51 -10.77 33.35
CA ILE A 334 -5.06 -12.00 33.92
C ILE A 334 -4.14 -13.20 33.64
N GLU A 335 -3.56 -13.30 32.43
CA GLU A 335 -2.61 -14.35 32.08
C GLU A 335 -1.30 -14.28 32.91
N THR A 336 -0.90 -13.08 33.32
CA THR A 336 0.25 -12.89 34.24
C THR A 336 -0.11 -13.06 35.72
N GLY A 337 -1.38 -13.36 36.02
CA GLY A 337 -1.85 -13.66 37.39
C GLY A 337 -2.34 -12.43 38.17
N GLU A 338 -2.52 -11.29 37.48
CA GLU A 338 -3.12 -10.08 38.12
C GLU A 338 -4.63 -10.23 38.16
N ASP A 339 -5.23 -9.87 39.33
CA ASP A 339 -6.70 -9.83 39.50
C ASP A 339 -7.26 -8.54 38.88
N VAL A 340 -8.08 -8.69 37.86
CA VAL A 340 -8.76 -7.56 37.22
C VAL A 340 -10.25 -7.62 37.62
N PRO A 341 -10.74 -6.68 38.46
CA PRO A 341 -12.09 -6.72 38.97
C PRO A 341 -13.16 -6.82 37.87
N GLY A 342 -14.04 -7.82 37.99
CA GLY A 342 -15.13 -8.06 37.06
C GLY A 342 -14.77 -8.88 35.81
N TYR A 343 -13.52 -9.30 35.65
CA TYR A 343 -13.04 -10.11 34.52
C TYR A 343 -12.39 -11.41 34.97
N ALA A 344 -12.65 -12.47 34.26
CA ALA A 344 -12.01 -13.77 34.47
C ALA A 344 -11.87 -14.53 33.14
N MET A 345 -10.77 -15.28 32.99
CA MET A 345 -10.61 -16.16 31.83
C MET A 345 -11.65 -17.28 31.89
N LYS A 346 -12.36 -17.46 30.78
CA LYS A 346 -13.22 -18.63 30.58
C LYS A 346 -12.44 -19.67 29.77
N PRO A 347 -12.59 -20.97 30.09
CA PRO A 347 -12.07 -22.01 29.22
C PRO A 347 -12.60 -21.80 27.80
N GLY A 348 -11.70 -21.69 26.83
CA GLY A 348 -12.06 -21.61 25.43
C GLY A 348 -12.92 -22.83 25.01
N ARG A 349 -13.70 -22.70 23.96
CA ARG A 349 -14.35 -23.88 23.35
C ARG A 349 -13.27 -24.86 22.98
N ALA A 350 -13.31 -26.06 23.54
CA ALA A 350 -12.43 -27.14 23.13
C ALA A 350 -12.65 -27.39 21.64
N SER A 351 -11.70 -27.00 20.80
CA SER A 351 -11.70 -27.42 19.40
C SER A 351 -11.25 -28.88 19.35
N ARG A 352 -11.99 -29.72 18.64
CA ARG A 352 -11.53 -31.07 18.35
C ARG A 352 -10.35 -30.96 17.41
N VAL A 353 -9.16 -31.27 17.91
CA VAL A 353 -7.96 -31.46 17.10
C VAL A 353 -7.73 -32.94 16.88
N TRP A 354 -7.29 -33.29 15.71
CA TRP A 354 -6.90 -34.66 15.44
C TRP A 354 -5.68 -35.03 16.32
N ALA A 355 -5.73 -36.18 16.95
CA ALA A 355 -4.65 -36.68 17.81
C ALA A 355 -3.41 -37.19 17.05
N LYS A 356 -3.45 -37.18 15.72
CA LYS A 356 -2.40 -37.66 14.82
C LYS A 356 -2.03 -36.60 13.81
N ASP A 357 -0.85 -36.74 13.21
CA ASP A 357 -0.44 -35.90 12.09
C ASP A 357 -1.31 -36.09 10.84
N GLU A 358 -1.24 -35.12 9.92
CA GLU A 358 -2.11 -35.09 8.74
C GLU A 358 -1.96 -36.31 7.86
N GLU A 359 -0.72 -36.82 7.70
CA GLU A 359 -0.47 -38.01 6.87
C GLU A 359 -1.14 -39.27 7.41
N ASP A 360 -1.10 -39.47 8.73
CA ASP A 360 -1.73 -40.61 9.38
C ASP A 360 -3.26 -40.51 9.36
N ILE A 361 -3.79 -39.27 9.51
CA ILE A 361 -5.22 -39.02 9.37
C ILE A 361 -5.69 -39.36 7.96
N VAL A 362 -4.98 -38.92 6.93
CA VAL A 362 -5.31 -39.19 5.53
C VAL A 362 -5.25 -40.69 5.23
N LYS A 363 -4.25 -41.42 5.76
CA LYS A 363 -4.19 -42.88 5.64
C LYS A 363 -5.42 -43.59 6.24
N VAL A 364 -5.82 -43.15 7.43
CA VAL A 364 -7.01 -43.70 8.12
C VAL A 364 -8.30 -43.42 7.34
N LEU A 365 -8.45 -42.17 6.83
CA LEU A 365 -9.63 -41.78 6.07
C LEU A 365 -9.72 -42.54 4.73
N LYS A 366 -8.60 -42.67 4.01
CA LYS A 366 -8.53 -43.49 2.79
C LYS A 366 -8.86 -44.97 3.06
N ALA A 367 -8.35 -45.55 4.15
CA ALA A 367 -8.69 -46.92 4.55
C ALA A 367 -10.18 -47.11 4.85
N ARG A 368 -10.88 -46.02 5.23
CA ARG A 368 -12.33 -45.99 5.44
C ARG A 368 -13.14 -45.58 4.20
N ARG A 369 -12.48 -45.58 3.03
CA ARG A 369 -13.06 -45.29 1.71
C ARG A 369 -13.54 -43.83 1.49
N PHE A 370 -13.04 -42.88 2.28
CA PHE A 370 -13.23 -41.48 1.95
C PHE A 370 -12.48 -41.10 0.67
N VAL A 371 -13.15 -40.41 -0.24
CA VAL A 371 -12.55 -39.94 -1.49
C VAL A 371 -11.80 -38.60 -1.28
N LYS A 372 -10.94 -38.25 -2.24
CA LYS A 372 -10.05 -37.07 -2.12
C LYS A 372 -10.81 -35.77 -1.78
N ASP A 373 -11.96 -35.55 -2.41
CA ASP A 373 -12.76 -34.32 -2.24
C ASP A 373 -13.50 -34.29 -0.88
N GLU A 374 -13.69 -35.45 -0.22
CA GLU A 374 -14.24 -35.51 1.13
C GLU A 374 -13.15 -35.28 2.19
N ILE A 375 -11.90 -35.67 1.87
CA ILE A 375 -10.74 -35.45 2.74
C ILE A 375 -10.26 -34.00 2.65
N TYR A 376 -10.28 -33.42 1.46
CA TYR A 376 -9.90 -32.04 1.14
C TYR A 376 -11.04 -31.34 0.41
N PRO A 377 -12.10 -30.94 1.13
CA PRO A 377 -13.20 -30.22 0.49
C PRO A 377 -12.70 -28.90 -0.10
N PRO A 378 -13.21 -28.49 -1.27
CA PRO A 378 -12.86 -27.20 -1.85
C PRO A 378 -13.19 -26.09 -0.85
N ARG A 379 -12.28 -25.14 -0.67
CA ARG A 379 -12.51 -23.96 0.18
C ARG A 379 -13.61 -23.13 -0.48
N SER A 380 -14.74 -22.99 0.22
CA SER A 380 -15.85 -22.13 -0.18
C SER A 380 -15.48 -20.65 -0.12
#